data_3c783baa21fb98735609cb7562402b83
#
_entry.id   3c783baa21fb98735609cb7562402b83
#
_cell.length_a   1.000
_cell.length_b   1.000
_cell.length_c   1.000
_cell.angle_alpha   90.00
_cell.angle_beta   90.00
_cell.angle_gamma   90.00
#
_symmetry.space_group_name_H-M   'P 1'
#
loop_
_entity.id
_entity.type
_entity.pdbx_description
1 polymer ?
#
loop_
_entity_poly.entity_id
_entity_poly.type
_entity_poly.pdbx_seq_one_letter_code
_entity_poly.pdbx_strand_id
1 'polypeptide(L)'
;IVARTNFYTENKDLILSVPKKYDVDPFIILSIAGIESNYGKHYKGFTVFNSLYTQIHDMPKRAKWASKELASYLEYCYKDNVDPQSIQGSYAGAFGFGQFIPSSFNRFSVDFDGDGIRSPHDWPDVLASIANYLRENGYVPGSANYDKGGDIWKSVWAYNHSDNYVMA
;
A
#
# COMPACT_ATOMS: atom_id res chain seq x y z
N ILE A 1 14.30 9.87 -10.45
CA ILE A 1 13.93 9.90 -11.89
C ILE A 1 14.30 8.57 -12.54
N VAL A 2 15.56 8.14 -12.51
CA VAL A 2 16.02 6.90 -13.17
C VAL A 2 15.22 5.65 -12.73
N ALA A 3 15.02 5.43 -11.43
CA ALA A 3 14.30 4.27 -10.91
C ALA A 3 12.84 4.22 -11.43
N ARG A 4 12.16 5.37 -11.46
CA ARG A 4 10.80 5.48 -11.99
C ARG A 4 10.74 5.16 -13.48
N THR A 5 11.68 5.68 -14.26
CA THR A 5 11.72 5.45 -15.70
C THR A 5 11.97 3.98 -16.02
N ASN A 6 12.91 3.32 -15.34
CA ASN A 6 13.19 1.90 -15.54
C ASN A 6 11.98 1.06 -15.16
N PHE A 7 11.37 1.29 -14.00
CA PHE A 7 10.19 0.57 -13.55
C PHE A 7 9.01 0.72 -14.53
N TYR A 8 8.76 1.95 -14.99
CA TYR A 8 7.72 2.21 -16.01
C TYR A 8 7.99 1.46 -17.31
N THR A 9 9.21 1.46 -17.79
CA THR A 9 9.57 0.78 -19.05
C THR A 9 9.40 -0.74 -18.95
N GLU A 10 9.81 -1.32 -17.81
CA GLU A 10 9.73 -2.76 -17.56
C GLU A 10 8.29 -3.25 -17.32
N ASN A 11 7.41 -2.40 -16.79
CA ASN A 11 6.05 -2.77 -16.39
C ASN A 11 4.96 -1.98 -17.12
N LYS A 12 5.26 -1.44 -18.30
CA LYS A 12 4.38 -0.52 -19.02
C LYS A 12 2.97 -1.05 -19.25
N ASP A 13 2.84 -2.28 -19.70
CA ASP A 13 1.54 -2.88 -20.04
C ASP A 13 0.70 -3.08 -18.78
N LEU A 14 1.32 -3.52 -17.70
CA LEU A 14 0.67 -3.63 -16.40
C LEU A 14 0.20 -2.26 -15.87
N ILE A 15 1.09 -1.27 -15.89
CA ILE A 15 0.80 0.10 -15.42
C ILE A 15 -0.38 0.71 -16.19
N LEU A 16 -0.50 0.41 -17.48
CA LEU A 16 -1.61 0.89 -18.31
C LEU A 16 -2.88 0.03 -18.19
N SER A 17 -2.80 -1.17 -17.63
CA SER A 17 -3.96 -2.05 -17.43
C SER A 17 -4.78 -1.67 -16.18
N VAL A 18 -4.11 -1.27 -15.10
CA VAL A 18 -4.75 -0.91 -13.83
C VAL A 18 -5.73 0.27 -13.99
N PRO A 19 -5.40 1.39 -14.68
CA PRO A 19 -6.33 2.47 -14.92
C PRO A 19 -7.59 2.05 -15.70
N LYS A 20 -7.50 1.07 -16.57
CA LYS A 20 -8.68 0.57 -17.29
C LYS A 20 -9.77 0.02 -16.36
N LYS A 21 -9.38 -0.50 -15.19
CA LYS A 21 -10.30 -1.04 -14.19
C LYS A 21 -10.69 0.00 -13.15
N TYR A 22 -9.75 0.82 -12.69
CA TYR A 22 -9.95 1.72 -11.55
C TYR A 22 -10.12 3.19 -11.92
N ASP A 23 -9.75 3.56 -13.14
CA ASP A 23 -9.79 4.95 -13.64
C ASP A 23 -9.10 5.94 -12.70
N VAL A 24 -7.87 5.58 -12.32
CA VAL A 24 -6.95 6.38 -11.50
C VAL A 24 -5.73 6.72 -12.33
N ASP A 25 -5.24 7.96 -12.22
CA ASP A 25 -4.03 8.39 -12.92
C ASP A 25 -2.84 7.45 -12.59
N PRO A 26 -2.25 6.77 -13.59
CA PRO A 26 -1.14 5.85 -13.39
C PRO A 26 0.08 6.51 -12.76
N PHE A 27 0.29 7.81 -12.96
CA PHE A 27 1.43 8.52 -12.38
C PHE A 27 1.29 8.74 -10.88
N ILE A 28 0.06 8.86 -10.36
CA ILE A 28 -0.20 8.91 -8.92
C ILE A 28 0.12 7.54 -8.30
N ILE A 29 -0.35 6.46 -8.90
CA ILE A 29 -0.07 5.08 -8.43
C ILE A 29 1.44 4.84 -8.40
N LEU A 30 2.15 5.22 -9.48
CA LEU A 30 3.60 5.08 -9.56
C LEU A 30 4.35 5.95 -8.55
N SER A 31 3.87 7.15 -8.27
CA SER A 31 4.49 8.04 -7.28
C SER A 31 4.39 7.42 -5.89
N ILE A 32 3.22 6.90 -5.51
CA ILE A 32 3.04 6.18 -4.25
C ILE A 32 3.97 4.96 -4.17
N ALA A 33 4.00 4.09 -5.18
CA ALA A 33 4.89 2.92 -5.20
C ALA A 33 6.38 3.32 -5.09
N GLY A 34 6.75 4.44 -5.68
CA GLY A 34 8.09 5.00 -5.60
C GLY A 34 8.44 5.50 -4.20
N ILE A 35 7.54 6.24 -3.56
CA ILE A 35 7.75 6.79 -2.20
C ILE A 35 7.79 5.66 -1.17
N GLU A 36 6.85 4.71 -1.25
CA GLU A 36 6.68 3.68 -0.23
C GLU A 36 7.81 2.64 -0.21
N SER A 37 8.29 2.24 -1.37
CA SER A 37 9.26 1.14 -1.44
C SER A 37 10.41 1.35 -2.41
N ASN A 38 10.53 2.53 -3.02
CA ASN A 38 11.45 2.76 -4.13
C ASN A 38 11.33 1.65 -5.20
N TYR A 39 10.09 1.38 -5.62
CA TYR A 39 9.75 0.32 -6.56
C TYR A 39 10.25 -1.06 -6.10
N GLY A 40 9.91 -1.43 -4.88
CA GLY A 40 10.23 -2.73 -4.29
C GLY A 40 11.69 -2.93 -3.84
N LYS A 41 12.50 -1.87 -3.82
CA LYS A 41 13.91 -1.96 -3.39
C LYS A 41 14.10 -1.77 -1.89
N HIS A 42 13.19 -1.00 -1.24
CA HIS A 42 13.28 -0.64 0.17
C HIS A 42 11.93 -0.86 0.86
N TYR A 43 11.68 -2.05 1.37
CA TYR A 43 10.43 -2.41 2.08
C TYR A 43 10.65 -3.34 3.26
N LYS A 44 11.89 -3.79 3.48
CA LYS A 44 12.27 -4.74 4.52
C LYS A 44 12.86 -4.02 5.73
N GLY A 45 12.63 -4.58 6.91
CA GLY A 45 13.21 -4.08 8.13
C GLY A 45 13.05 -5.08 9.27
N PHE A 46 11.81 -5.23 9.74
CA PHE A 46 11.47 -6.12 10.85
C PHE A 46 10.35 -7.06 10.40
N THR A 47 10.22 -8.25 11.02
CA THR A 47 8.99 -9.04 10.81
C THR A 47 7.80 -8.24 11.33
N VAL A 48 6.74 -8.19 10.53
CA VAL A 48 5.51 -7.44 10.86
C VAL A 48 4.95 -7.90 12.20
N PHE A 49 4.91 -9.23 12.42
CA PHE A 49 4.47 -9.80 13.69
C PHE A 49 5.27 -9.23 14.88
N ASN A 50 6.60 -9.30 14.82
CA ASN A 50 7.46 -8.83 15.91
C ASN A 50 7.35 -7.32 16.13
N SER A 51 7.24 -6.53 15.05
CA SER A 51 7.06 -5.09 15.15
C SER A 51 5.78 -4.73 15.91
N LEU A 52 4.66 -5.35 15.57
CA LEU A 52 3.38 -5.08 16.20
C LEU A 52 3.34 -5.64 17.64
N TYR A 53 3.89 -6.85 17.84
CA TYR A 53 3.98 -7.45 19.17
C TYR A 53 4.81 -6.60 20.14
N THR A 54 5.98 -6.11 19.69
CA THR A 54 6.81 -5.20 20.48
C THR A 54 6.06 -3.91 20.84
N GLN A 55 5.31 -3.33 19.90
CA GLN A 55 4.53 -2.12 20.20
C GLN A 55 3.42 -2.37 21.24
N ILE A 56 2.84 -3.57 21.28
CA ILE A 56 1.85 -3.94 22.30
C ILE A 56 2.47 -3.90 23.70
N HIS A 57 3.69 -4.42 23.85
CA HIS A 57 4.35 -4.55 25.14
C HIS A 57 5.08 -3.29 25.59
N ASP A 58 5.81 -2.65 24.66
CA ASP A 58 6.77 -1.61 25.00
C ASP A 58 6.25 -0.18 24.76
N MET A 59 5.09 -0.04 24.09
CA MET A 59 4.53 1.24 23.73
C MET A 59 3.07 1.41 24.23
N PRO A 60 2.83 1.72 25.50
CA PRO A 60 1.47 1.76 26.08
C PRO A 60 0.47 2.63 25.30
N LYS A 61 0.92 3.76 24.74
CA LYS A 61 0.08 4.66 23.94
C LYS A 61 -0.35 4.03 22.59
N ARG A 62 0.39 3.07 22.09
CA ARG A 62 0.12 2.39 20.83
C ARG A 62 -0.47 0.99 21.00
N ALA A 63 -0.39 0.41 22.19
CA ALA A 63 -0.75 -0.98 22.47
C ALA A 63 -2.14 -1.36 21.93
N LYS A 64 -3.15 -0.53 22.16
CA LYS A 64 -4.51 -0.79 21.69
C LYS A 64 -4.62 -0.79 20.17
N TRP A 65 -3.92 0.13 19.49
CA TRP A 65 -3.87 0.19 18.03
C TRP A 65 -3.08 -1.01 17.48
N ALA A 66 -1.89 -1.27 18.00
CA ALA A 66 -1.04 -2.38 17.56
C ALA A 66 -1.70 -3.75 17.75
N SER A 67 -2.50 -3.93 18.83
CA SER A 67 -3.29 -5.18 19.02
C SER A 67 -4.32 -5.39 17.91
N LYS A 68 -4.98 -4.32 17.46
CA LYS A 68 -5.92 -4.40 16.33
C LYS A 68 -5.22 -4.73 15.02
N GLU A 69 -4.10 -4.06 14.76
CA GLU A 69 -3.31 -4.32 13.56
C GLU A 69 -2.72 -5.73 13.55
N LEU A 70 -2.25 -6.23 14.71
CA LEU A 70 -1.77 -7.61 14.82
C LEU A 70 -2.89 -8.62 14.57
N ALA A 71 -4.09 -8.40 15.09
CA ALA A 71 -5.25 -9.24 14.81
C ALA A 71 -5.58 -9.25 13.30
N SER A 72 -5.58 -8.08 12.65
CA SER A 72 -5.79 -7.97 11.21
C SER A 72 -4.68 -8.66 10.40
N TYR A 73 -3.43 -8.58 10.86
CA TYR A 73 -2.30 -9.26 10.23
C TYR A 73 -2.45 -10.79 10.31
N LEU A 74 -2.81 -11.30 11.48
CA LEU A 74 -3.04 -12.74 11.66
C LEU A 74 -4.24 -13.24 10.86
N GLU A 75 -5.29 -12.42 10.72
CA GLU A 75 -6.43 -12.72 9.85
C GLU A 75 -5.99 -12.87 8.40
N TYR A 76 -5.17 -11.95 7.87
CA TYR A 76 -4.58 -12.06 6.54
C TYR A 76 -3.74 -13.33 6.41
N CYS A 77 -2.81 -13.57 7.33
CA CYS A 77 -1.95 -14.75 7.29
C CYS A 77 -2.76 -16.06 7.28
N TYR A 78 -3.83 -16.11 8.05
CA TYR A 78 -4.72 -17.29 8.09
C TYR A 78 -5.47 -17.49 6.77
N LYS A 79 -6.06 -16.41 6.22
CA LYS A 79 -6.87 -16.49 5.00
C LYS A 79 -6.06 -16.81 3.76
N ASP A 80 -4.87 -16.23 3.65
CA ASP A 80 -4.01 -16.37 2.48
C ASP A 80 -2.89 -17.43 2.69
N ASN A 81 -2.99 -18.22 3.77
CA ASN A 81 -2.04 -19.30 4.11
C ASN A 81 -0.58 -18.85 4.17
N VAL A 82 -0.32 -17.69 4.79
CA VAL A 82 1.00 -17.07 4.94
C VAL A 82 1.54 -17.33 6.34
N ASP A 83 2.83 -17.71 6.44
CA ASP A 83 3.51 -17.78 7.73
C ASP A 83 3.62 -16.37 8.35
N PRO A 84 3.07 -16.13 9.57
CA PRO A 84 3.13 -14.83 10.23
C PRO A 84 4.56 -14.31 10.48
N GLN A 85 5.57 -15.16 10.49
CA GLN A 85 6.96 -14.77 10.66
C GLN A 85 7.70 -14.49 9.34
N SER A 86 7.08 -14.75 8.20
CA SER A 86 7.74 -14.63 6.89
C SER A 86 7.78 -13.20 6.33
N ILE A 87 6.77 -12.36 6.64
CA ILE A 87 6.66 -11.04 6.03
C ILE A 87 7.44 -9.99 6.82
N GLN A 88 8.30 -9.27 6.10
CA GLN A 88 9.02 -8.12 6.62
C GLN A 88 8.34 -6.81 6.22
N GLY A 89 8.48 -5.81 7.09
CA GLY A 89 7.90 -4.49 6.90
C GLY A 89 8.60 -3.44 7.74
N SER A 90 7.94 -2.30 7.92
CA SER A 90 8.45 -1.20 8.75
C SER A 90 8.31 -1.50 10.26
N TYR A 91 8.99 -0.72 11.08
CA TYR A 91 8.84 -0.77 12.54
C TYR A 91 7.37 -0.50 12.98
N ALA A 92 6.60 0.18 12.16
CA ALA A 92 5.20 0.48 12.44
C ALA A 92 4.25 -0.65 12.01
N GLY A 93 4.77 -1.72 11.37
CA GLY A 93 3.97 -2.84 10.90
C GLY A 93 3.37 -2.67 9.50
N ALA A 94 3.74 -1.62 8.77
CA ALA A 94 3.39 -1.50 7.35
C ALA A 94 4.25 -2.45 6.51
N PHE A 95 3.69 -3.08 5.48
CA PHE A 95 4.37 -4.12 4.72
C PHE A 95 4.05 -4.13 3.23
N GLY A 96 4.87 -4.89 2.50
CA GLY A 96 4.77 -5.01 1.05
C GLY A 96 5.28 -3.78 0.29
N PHE A 97 5.17 -3.80 -1.03
CA PHE A 97 5.64 -2.70 -1.87
C PHE A 97 4.77 -1.44 -1.76
N GLY A 98 3.49 -1.60 -1.37
CA GLY A 98 2.57 -0.49 -1.09
C GLY A 98 2.59 0.01 0.35
N GLN A 99 3.36 -0.62 1.25
CA GLN A 99 3.47 -0.25 2.66
C GLN A 99 2.11 -0.07 3.37
N PHE A 100 1.16 -0.97 3.09
CA PHE A 100 -0.11 -0.99 3.79
C PHE A 100 0.07 -1.47 5.24
N ILE A 101 -0.63 -0.84 6.18
CA ILE A 101 -0.85 -1.44 7.50
C ILE A 101 -1.84 -2.61 7.37
N PRO A 102 -1.81 -3.62 8.26
CA PRO A 102 -2.62 -4.84 8.11
C PRO A 102 -4.11 -4.63 7.89
N SER A 103 -4.73 -3.73 8.64
CA SER A 103 -6.15 -3.42 8.48
C SER A 103 -6.48 -2.82 7.11
N SER A 104 -5.61 -1.96 6.60
CA SER A 104 -5.75 -1.40 5.25
C SER A 104 -5.51 -2.45 4.16
N PHE A 105 -4.53 -3.35 4.35
CA PHE A 105 -4.31 -4.45 3.42
C PHE A 105 -5.54 -5.35 3.33
N ASN A 106 -6.11 -5.78 4.45
CA ASN A 106 -7.33 -6.60 4.44
C ASN A 106 -8.51 -5.93 3.74
N ARG A 107 -8.62 -4.61 3.85
CA ARG A 107 -9.74 -3.86 3.29
C ARG A 107 -9.56 -3.53 1.82
N PHE A 108 -8.36 -3.21 1.38
CA PHE A 108 -8.14 -2.60 0.07
C PHE A 108 -7.33 -3.45 -0.89
N SER A 109 -6.63 -4.50 -0.41
CA SER A 109 -5.87 -5.37 -1.31
C SER A 109 -6.79 -6.16 -2.23
N VAL A 110 -6.34 -6.35 -3.44
CA VAL A 110 -7.05 -7.06 -4.50
C VAL A 110 -6.12 -8.08 -5.17
N ASP A 111 -6.66 -9.21 -5.55
CA ASP A 111 -6.06 -10.15 -6.48
C ASP A 111 -6.41 -9.64 -7.90
N PHE A 112 -5.44 -9.04 -8.56
CA PHE A 112 -5.67 -8.37 -9.84
C PHE A 112 -5.41 -9.29 -11.04
N ASP A 113 -4.43 -10.16 -10.94
CA ASP A 113 -4.08 -11.12 -11.99
C ASP A 113 -4.90 -12.42 -11.94
N GLY A 114 -5.64 -12.62 -10.83
CA GLY A 114 -6.58 -13.72 -10.69
C GLY A 114 -5.92 -15.06 -10.32
N ASP A 115 -4.74 -15.02 -9.71
CA ASP A 115 -4.02 -16.22 -9.27
C ASP A 115 -4.57 -16.83 -7.96
N GLY A 116 -5.50 -16.13 -7.31
CA GLY A 116 -6.15 -16.51 -6.05
C GLY A 116 -5.40 -16.05 -4.80
N ILE A 117 -4.34 -15.25 -4.95
CA ILE A 117 -3.51 -14.73 -3.86
C ILE A 117 -3.51 -13.20 -3.91
N ARG A 118 -3.69 -12.55 -2.77
CA ARG A 118 -3.48 -11.10 -2.64
C ARG A 118 -2.05 -10.85 -2.17
N SER A 119 -1.13 -10.73 -3.12
CA SER A 119 0.28 -10.62 -2.79
C SER A 119 0.70 -9.18 -2.47
N PRO A 120 1.32 -8.91 -1.31
CA PRO A 120 1.89 -7.60 -1.02
C PRO A 120 3.21 -7.34 -1.75
N HIS A 121 3.74 -8.32 -2.48
CA HIS A 121 5.04 -8.27 -3.16
C HIS A 121 4.95 -8.55 -4.66
N ASP A 122 3.75 -8.67 -5.20
CA ASP A 122 3.52 -8.82 -6.62
C ASP A 122 2.92 -7.53 -7.20
N TRP A 123 3.49 -7.06 -8.32
CA TRP A 123 3.16 -5.74 -8.84
C TRP A 123 1.74 -5.61 -9.39
N PRO A 124 1.14 -6.59 -10.05
CA PRO A 124 -0.27 -6.56 -10.44
C PRO A 124 -1.17 -6.21 -9.25
N ASP A 125 -1.05 -6.94 -8.18
CA ASP A 125 -1.86 -6.76 -6.98
C ASP A 125 -1.55 -5.45 -6.25
N VAL A 126 -0.27 -5.12 -6.12
CA VAL A 126 0.16 -3.91 -5.42
C VAL A 126 -0.35 -2.65 -6.12
N LEU A 127 -0.15 -2.52 -7.43
CA LEU A 127 -0.60 -1.33 -8.18
C LEU A 127 -2.12 -1.21 -8.18
N ALA A 128 -2.81 -2.33 -8.34
CA ALA A 128 -4.27 -2.36 -8.29
C ALA A 128 -4.82 -2.07 -6.88
N SER A 129 -4.14 -2.57 -5.83
CA SER A 129 -4.52 -2.27 -4.44
C SER A 129 -4.33 -0.79 -4.10
N ILE A 130 -3.25 -0.15 -4.57
CA ILE A 130 -3.05 1.30 -4.44
C ILE A 130 -4.19 2.04 -5.15
N ALA A 131 -4.52 1.67 -6.38
CA ALA A 131 -5.61 2.28 -7.13
C ALA A 131 -6.97 2.10 -6.43
N ASN A 132 -7.24 0.90 -5.93
CA ASN A 132 -8.46 0.60 -5.17
C ASN A 132 -8.55 1.44 -3.89
N TYR A 133 -7.42 1.56 -3.15
CA TYR A 133 -7.34 2.42 -1.97
C TYR A 133 -7.72 3.86 -2.30
N LEU A 134 -7.14 4.45 -3.35
CA LEU A 134 -7.43 5.81 -3.76
C LEU A 134 -8.92 6.00 -4.12
N ARG A 135 -9.50 5.07 -4.86
CA ARG A 135 -10.93 5.07 -5.22
C ARG A 135 -11.84 5.05 -4.00
N GLU A 136 -11.57 4.15 -3.08
CA GLU A 136 -12.34 4.00 -1.84
C GLU A 136 -12.16 5.20 -0.88
N ASN A 137 -11.11 6.00 -1.07
CA ASN A 137 -10.83 7.20 -0.28
C ASN A 137 -11.09 8.51 -1.04
N GLY A 138 -11.96 8.49 -2.04
CA GLY A 138 -12.56 9.68 -2.64
C GLY A 138 -11.89 10.20 -3.92
N TYR A 139 -11.01 9.40 -4.53
CA TYR A 139 -10.52 9.71 -5.88
C TYR A 139 -11.67 9.66 -6.89
N VAL A 140 -11.91 10.75 -7.61
CA VAL A 140 -12.95 10.85 -8.63
C VAL A 140 -12.36 10.57 -10.01
N PRO A 141 -12.89 9.58 -10.77
CA PRO A 141 -12.43 9.30 -12.13
C PRO A 141 -12.49 10.51 -13.04
N GLY A 142 -11.44 10.66 -13.86
CA GLY A 142 -11.35 11.76 -14.81
C GLY A 142 -11.13 13.14 -14.16
N SER A 143 -10.96 13.20 -12.82
CA SER A 143 -10.62 14.44 -12.14
C SER A 143 -9.21 14.89 -12.53
N ALA A 144 -9.07 16.18 -12.72
CA ALA A 144 -7.78 16.87 -12.85
C ALA A 144 -7.59 17.90 -11.73
N ASN A 145 -8.31 17.75 -10.61
CA ASN A 145 -8.23 18.67 -9.48
C ASN A 145 -7.13 18.24 -8.50
N TYR A 146 -5.92 18.73 -8.77
CA TYR A 146 -4.73 18.53 -7.93
C TYR A 146 -4.60 19.59 -6.83
N ASP A 147 -5.52 20.54 -6.75
CA ASP A 147 -5.45 21.61 -5.74
C ASP A 147 -5.56 21.04 -4.33
N LYS A 148 -4.94 21.74 -3.38
CA LYS A 148 -5.03 21.38 -1.96
C LYS A 148 -6.49 21.34 -1.49
N GLY A 149 -6.92 20.19 -0.99
CA GLY A 149 -8.30 19.94 -0.59
C GLY A 149 -9.23 19.47 -1.71
N GLY A 150 -8.73 19.31 -2.94
CA GLY A 150 -9.43 18.61 -4.02
C GLY A 150 -9.56 17.10 -3.75
N ASP A 151 -10.24 16.40 -4.63
CA ASP A 151 -10.48 14.95 -4.50
C ASP A 151 -9.19 14.15 -4.64
N ILE A 152 -8.33 14.49 -5.60
CA ILE A 152 -7.01 13.85 -5.74
C ILE A 152 -6.17 14.07 -4.48
N TRP A 153 -6.07 15.34 -4.02
CA TRP A 153 -5.35 15.66 -2.79
C TRP A 153 -5.85 14.83 -1.60
N LYS A 154 -7.16 14.78 -1.38
CA LYS A 154 -7.77 14.07 -0.26
C LYS A 154 -7.50 12.58 -0.29
N SER A 155 -7.60 11.95 -1.46
CA SER A 155 -7.37 10.52 -1.63
C SER A 155 -5.91 10.14 -1.35
N VAL A 156 -4.95 10.94 -1.83
CA VAL A 156 -3.52 10.73 -1.58
C VAL A 156 -3.17 11.05 -0.11
N TRP A 157 -3.75 12.11 0.45
CA TRP A 157 -3.58 12.46 1.87
C TRP A 157 -4.11 11.38 2.81
N ALA A 158 -5.17 10.66 2.42
CA ALA A 158 -5.67 9.52 3.17
C ALA A 158 -4.64 8.38 3.24
N TYR A 159 -3.82 8.21 2.20
CA TYR A 159 -2.76 7.20 2.17
C TYR A 159 -1.67 7.49 3.21
N ASN A 160 -1.25 8.76 3.26
CA ASN A 160 -0.31 9.23 4.28
C ASN A 160 -0.69 10.66 4.68
N HIS A 161 -1.02 10.87 5.96
CA HIS A 161 -1.51 12.12 6.52
C HIS A 161 -0.42 13.21 6.61
N SER A 162 0.19 13.54 5.48
CA SER A 162 1.25 14.54 5.35
C SER A 162 1.10 15.34 4.06
N ASP A 163 1.02 16.66 4.18
CA ASP A 163 1.01 17.56 3.01
C ASP A 163 2.26 17.36 2.14
N ASN A 164 3.43 17.13 2.77
CA ASN A 164 4.67 16.90 2.03
C ASN A 164 4.63 15.60 1.22
N TYR A 165 3.91 14.58 1.71
CA TYR A 165 3.70 13.33 0.98
C TYR A 165 2.88 13.57 -0.30
N VAL A 166 1.81 14.34 -0.19
CA VAL A 166 0.94 14.63 -1.34
C VAL A 166 1.64 15.46 -2.40
N MET A 167 2.58 16.33 -1.98
CA MET A 167 3.32 17.22 -2.88
C MET A 167 4.54 16.56 -3.54
N ALA A 168 4.97 15.39 -3.09
CA ALA A 168 6.13 14.65 -3.63
C ALA A 168 5.78 13.87 -4.89
#